data_328703e7c5d84542ec71e997941d8b4a
#
_entry.id   328703e7c5d84542ec71e997941d8b4a
#
_cell.length_a   1.000
_cell.length_b   1.000
_cell.length_c   1.000
_cell.angle_alpha   90.00
_cell.angle_beta   90.00
_cell.angle_gamma   90.00
#
_symmetry.space_group_name_H-M   'P 1'
#
loop_
_entity.id
_entity.type
_entity.pdbx_description
1 polymer ?
#
loop_
_entity_poly.entity_id
_entity_poly.type
_entity_poly.pdbx_seq_one_letter_code
_entity_poly.pdbx_strand_id
1 'polypeptide(L)'
;MSVLATHRLGKRYQSRQVVDNVSLSVKTGEVAGLLGPNGAGKTTCFYMIVGLIPCADGSITLDDADLTLMPMHVRARHGLGYLPQEPSIFRKMTVAENILSVLEIRPGLKRHQRHELLDSLLEELHVTHLRDQHGISLSGGERRRVEIARALAVDPRFILLDEPFAGVDPISVLDIQQIIRHLCDRNIGVLITDHNVRETLGICDHAYILNKGQVIAEGPPQTILNDQQVRNVYLGADFRL
;
A
#
# COMPACT_ATOMS: atom_id res chain seq x y z
N MET A 1 -9.84 -3.40 -16.62
CA MET A 1 -9.11 -2.42 -15.80
C MET A 1 -9.98 -2.10 -14.60
N SER A 2 -9.53 -2.44 -13.39
CA SER A 2 -10.30 -2.17 -12.16
C SER A 2 -9.88 -0.84 -11.54
N VAL A 3 -10.77 -0.23 -10.76
CA VAL A 3 -10.53 1.06 -10.09
C VAL A 3 -10.93 0.98 -8.62
N LEU A 4 -9.99 1.32 -7.74
CA LEU A 4 -10.26 1.62 -6.34
C LEU A 4 -10.43 3.13 -6.21
N ALA A 5 -11.58 3.59 -5.71
CA ALA A 5 -11.86 5.01 -5.59
C ALA A 5 -12.42 5.38 -4.22
N THR A 6 -12.20 6.63 -3.83
CA THR A 6 -12.86 7.26 -2.69
C THR A 6 -13.60 8.50 -3.16
N HIS A 7 -14.75 8.75 -2.56
CA HIS A 7 -15.60 9.87 -2.91
C HIS A 7 -15.91 10.69 -1.66
N ARG A 8 -15.33 11.88 -1.57
CA ARG A 8 -15.56 12.86 -0.52
C ARG A 8 -15.43 12.30 0.91
N LEU A 9 -14.35 11.50 1.13
CA LEU A 9 -14.12 10.94 2.46
C LEU A 9 -13.97 12.02 3.51
N GLY A 10 -14.65 11.82 4.63
CA GLY A 10 -14.60 12.68 5.81
C GLY A 10 -14.31 11.88 7.07
N LYS A 11 -13.53 12.47 7.99
CA LYS A 11 -13.28 11.93 9.33
C LYS A 11 -13.06 13.03 10.32
N ARG A 12 -13.81 12.96 11.42
CA ARG A 12 -13.68 13.87 12.56
C ARG A 12 -13.36 13.07 13.83
N TYR A 13 -12.44 13.57 14.63
CA TYR A 13 -12.19 13.10 15.98
C TYR A 13 -12.54 14.21 16.96
N GLN A 14 -13.57 14.00 17.75
CA GLN A 14 -14.15 15.03 18.62
C GLN A 14 -14.51 16.30 17.81
N SER A 15 -13.88 17.44 18.09
CA SER A 15 -14.09 18.72 17.37
C SER A 15 -13.17 18.90 16.17
N ARG A 16 -12.12 18.06 15.99
CA ARG A 16 -11.11 18.24 14.96
C ARG A 16 -11.47 17.45 13.69
N GLN A 17 -11.66 18.16 12.57
CA GLN A 17 -11.73 17.55 11.25
C GLN A 17 -10.31 17.14 10.85
N VAL A 18 -10.09 15.84 10.54
CA VAL A 18 -8.78 15.29 10.20
C VAL A 18 -8.70 14.94 8.72
N VAL A 19 -9.81 14.47 8.15
CA VAL A 19 -9.99 14.27 6.71
C VAL A 19 -11.26 14.98 6.30
N ASP A 20 -11.20 15.79 5.25
CA ASP A 20 -12.28 16.66 4.80
C ASP A 20 -12.40 16.60 3.27
N ASN A 21 -13.47 15.98 2.80
CA ASN A 21 -13.82 15.90 1.37
C ASN A 21 -12.72 15.31 0.46
N VAL A 22 -12.03 14.25 0.91
CA VAL A 22 -10.95 13.62 0.15
C VAL A 22 -11.49 12.63 -0.86
N SER A 23 -11.20 12.88 -2.14
CA SER A 23 -11.47 11.96 -3.25
C SER A 23 -10.14 11.59 -3.90
N LEU A 24 -9.94 10.31 -4.17
CA LEU A 24 -8.79 9.79 -4.92
C LEU A 24 -9.17 8.52 -5.67
N SER A 25 -8.39 8.16 -6.66
CA SER A 25 -8.59 6.90 -7.40
C SER A 25 -7.24 6.27 -7.74
N VAL A 26 -7.22 4.95 -7.82
CA VAL A 26 -6.08 4.14 -8.25
C VAL A 26 -6.59 3.09 -9.22
N LYS A 27 -5.89 2.89 -10.32
CA LYS A 27 -6.20 1.87 -11.33
C LYS A 27 -5.29 0.66 -11.16
N THR A 28 -5.75 -0.51 -11.62
CA THR A 28 -4.85 -1.67 -11.71
C THR A 28 -3.70 -1.37 -12.67
N GLY A 29 -2.47 -1.75 -12.29
CA GLY A 29 -1.25 -1.45 -13.03
C GLY A 29 -0.69 -0.03 -12.83
N GLU A 30 -1.22 0.72 -11.84
CA GLU A 30 -0.81 2.09 -11.53
C GLU A 30 -0.25 2.18 -10.11
N VAL A 31 0.77 3.01 -9.92
CA VAL A 31 1.26 3.43 -8.60
C VAL A 31 0.72 4.82 -8.30
N ALA A 32 -0.13 4.92 -7.28
CA ALA A 32 -0.61 6.20 -6.76
C ALA A 32 0.03 6.52 -5.40
N GLY A 33 0.48 7.77 -5.23
CA GLY A 33 1.03 8.27 -3.97
C GLY A 33 0.03 9.14 -3.21
N LEU A 34 -0.17 8.89 -1.91
CA LEU A 34 -0.88 9.78 -1.00
C LEU A 34 0.12 10.45 -0.07
N LEU A 35 0.54 11.66 -0.41
CA LEU A 35 1.65 12.38 0.19
C LEU A 35 1.18 13.63 0.95
N GLY A 36 2.07 14.26 1.69
CA GLY A 36 1.78 15.48 2.43
C GLY A 36 2.53 15.56 3.77
N PRO A 37 2.53 16.71 4.45
CA PRO A 37 3.22 16.89 5.72
C PRO A 37 2.67 16.02 6.84
N ASN A 38 3.41 15.94 7.96
CA ASN A 38 2.95 15.25 9.15
C ASN A 38 1.66 15.89 9.68
N GLY A 39 0.70 15.04 10.06
CA GLY A 39 -0.63 15.50 10.52
C GLY A 39 -1.58 15.95 9.41
N ALA A 40 -1.24 15.78 8.13
CA ALA A 40 -2.10 16.13 7.00
C ALA A 40 -3.37 15.26 6.88
N GLY A 41 -3.42 14.09 7.54
CA GLY A 41 -4.55 13.15 7.47
C GLY A 41 -4.29 11.90 6.64
N LYS A 42 -3.07 11.70 6.10
CA LYS A 42 -2.71 10.57 5.24
C LYS A 42 -3.05 9.21 5.85
N THR A 43 -2.51 8.90 7.02
CA THR A 43 -2.73 7.63 7.73
C THR A 43 -4.22 7.41 8.05
N THR A 44 -4.94 8.47 8.41
CA THR A 44 -6.39 8.40 8.67
C THR A 44 -7.15 8.05 7.39
N CYS A 45 -6.84 8.71 6.27
CA CYS A 45 -7.44 8.42 4.98
C CYS A 45 -7.12 6.98 4.55
N PHE A 46 -5.87 6.57 4.66
CA PHE A 46 -5.38 5.25 4.34
C PHE A 46 -6.10 4.15 5.17
N TYR A 47 -6.24 4.34 6.48
CA TYR A 47 -6.92 3.40 7.37
C TYR A 47 -8.43 3.31 7.10
N MET A 48 -9.06 4.40 6.63
CA MET A 48 -10.45 4.33 6.15
C MET A 48 -10.55 3.44 4.91
N ILE A 49 -9.62 3.57 3.95
CA ILE A 49 -9.60 2.75 2.72
C ILE A 49 -9.34 1.28 3.04
N VAL A 50 -8.43 0.98 3.96
CA VAL A 50 -8.15 -0.40 4.42
C VAL A 50 -9.34 -1.00 5.18
N GLY A 51 -10.14 -0.16 5.86
CA GLY A 51 -11.24 -0.59 6.72
C GLY A 51 -10.84 -0.85 8.17
N LEU A 52 -9.72 -0.26 8.63
CA LEU A 52 -9.29 -0.26 10.02
C LEU A 52 -10.08 0.73 10.87
N ILE A 53 -10.51 1.84 10.27
CA ILE A 53 -11.39 2.82 10.90
C ILE A 53 -12.57 3.14 9.98
N PRO A 54 -13.77 3.41 10.54
CA PRO A 54 -14.91 3.84 9.72
C PRO A 54 -14.73 5.29 9.26
N CYS A 55 -15.16 5.59 8.03
CA CYS A 55 -15.36 6.97 7.58
C CYS A 55 -16.63 7.58 8.24
N ALA A 56 -16.61 8.89 8.46
CA ALA A 56 -17.81 9.60 8.93
C ALA A 56 -18.70 9.99 7.75
N ASP A 57 -18.07 10.40 6.64
CA ASP A 57 -18.73 10.85 5.42
C ASP A 57 -18.03 10.27 4.20
N GLY A 58 -18.73 10.26 3.07
CA GLY A 58 -18.22 9.79 1.78
C GLY A 58 -18.35 8.28 1.58
N SER A 59 -17.76 7.77 0.50
CA SER A 59 -17.80 6.35 0.15
C SER A 59 -16.47 5.85 -0.41
N ILE A 60 -16.28 4.55 -0.34
CA ILE A 60 -15.13 3.83 -0.88
C ILE A 60 -15.65 2.74 -1.80
N THR A 61 -15.21 2.73 -3.06
CA THR A 61 -15.65 1.77 -4.05
C THR A 61 -14.48 1.02 -4.66
N LEU A 62 -14.70 -0.23 -5.02
CA LEU A 62 -13.82 -1.02 -5.86
C LEU A 62 -14.65 -1.52 -7.04
N ASP A 63 -14.44 -0.92 -8.21
CA ASP A 63 -15.34 -1.02 -9.35
C ASP A 63 -16.79 -0.66 -8.93
N ASP A 64 -17.75 -1.55 -9.15
CA ASP A 64 -19.15 -1.36 -8.76
C ASP A 64 -19.45 -1.75 -7.30
N ALA A 65 -18.48 -2.31 -6.58
CA ALA A 65 -18.67 -2.74 -5.19
C ALA A 65 -18.45 -1.59 -4.20
N ASP A 66 -19.45 -1.27 -3.39
CA ASP A 66 -19.33 -0.34 -2.27
C ASP A 66 -18.66 -1.04 -1.07
N LEU A 67 -17.44 -0.62 -0.75
CA LEU A 67 -16.66 -1.13 0.37
C LEU A 67 -16.84 -0.34 1.67
N THR A 68 -17.58 0.76 1.66
CA THR A 68 -17.62 1.79 2.72
C THR A 68 -17.83 1.21 4.11
N LEU A 69 -18.82 0.33 4.27
CA LEU A 69 -19.14 -0.31 5.55
C LEU A 69 -18.54 -1.71 5.72
N MET A 70 -17.83 -2.21 4.71
CA MET A 70 -17.24 -3.55 4.78
C MET A 70 -16.02 -3.56 5.72
N PRO A 71 -15.91 -4.54 6.62
CA PRO A 71 -14.73 -4.71 7.46
C PRO A 71 -13.53 -5.18 6.62
N MET A 72 -12.30 -4.96 7.11
CA MET A 72 -11.05 -5.23 6.41
C MET A 72 -10.97 -6.63 5.77
N HIS A 73 -11.40 -7.68 6.49
CA HIS A 73 -11.34 -9.06 5.98
C HIS A 73 -12.29 -9.30 4.78
N VAL A 74 -13.39 -8.55 4.68
CA VAL A 74 -14.29 -8.60 3.52
C VAL A 74 -13.67 -7.84 2.36
N ARG A 75 -13.08 -6.66 2.60
CA ARG A 75 -12.35 -5.90 1.57
C ARG A 75 -11.19 -6.72 1.00
N ALA A 76 -10.49 -7.49 1.83
CA ALA A 76 -9.45 -8.41 1.37
C ALA A 76 -9.99 -9.46 0.38
N ARG A 77 -11.19 -10.00 0.61
CA ARG A 77 -11.86 -10.92 -0.33
C ARG A 77 -12.29 -10.24 -1.63
N HIS A 78 -12.48 -8.93 -1.63
CA HIS A 78 -12.69 -8.13 -2.85
C HIS A 78 -11.39 -7.81 -3.58
N GLY A 79 -10.24 -8.24 -3.06
CA GLY A 79 -8.93 -8.05 -3.69
C GLY A 79 -8.16 -6.84 -3.18
N LEU A 80 -8.44 -6.34 -1.97
CA LEU A 80 -7.70 -5.24 -1.35
C LEU A 80 -6.67 -5.79 -0.35
N GLY A 81 -5.39 -5.80 -0.73
CA GLY A 81 -4.27 -6.14 0.15
C GLY A 81 -3.80 -4.94 0.98
N TYR A 82 -3.23 -5.21 2.13
CA TYR A 82 -2.64 -4.19 3.00
C TYR A 82 -1.30 -4.65 3.59
N LEU A 83 -0.31 -3.79 3.48
CA LEU A 83 1.01 -4.01 4.06
C LEU A 83 1.33 -2.86 5.02
N PRO A 84 1.27 -3.10 6.35
CA PRO A 84 1.50 -2.08 7.36
C PRO A 84 2.96 -1.60 7.41
N GLN A 85 3.16 -0.43 8.04
CA GLN A 85 4.50 0.10 8.34
C GLN A 85 5.26 -0.82 9.31
N GLU A 86 4.58 -1.28 10.36
CA GLU A 86 5.21 -2.19 11.32
C GLU A 86 5.36 -3.62 10.77
N PRO A 87 6.42 -4.33 11.16
CA PRO A 87 6.62 -5.71 10.74
C PRO A 87 5.43 -6.61 11.08
N SER A 88 4.84 -7.23 10.05
CA SER A 88 3.66 -8.07 10.18
C SER A 88 3.95 -9.57 10.11
N ILE A 89 5.23 -9.96 9.94
CA ILE A 89 5.64 -11.35 9.83
C ILE A 89 5.40 -12.14 11.12
N PHE A 90 4.96 -13.38 11.01
CA PHE A 90 4.88 -14.31 12.13
C PHE A 90 6.29 -14.80 12.49
N ARG A 91 6.88 -14.19 13.50
CA ARG A 91 8.31 -14.33 13.85
C ARG A 91 8.76 -15.75 14.19
N LYS A 92 7.85 -16.59 14.74
CA LYS A 92 8.12 -17.99 15.14
C LYS A 92 7.81 -19.01 14.03
N MET A 93 7.23 -18.58 12.93
CA MET A 93 6.96 -19.40 11.75
C MET A 93 8.10 -19.26 10.74
N THR A 94 8.32 -20.30 9.95
CA THR A 94 9.23 -20.24 8.81
C THR A 94 8.68 -19.32 7.72
N VAL A 95 9.52 -18.97 6.74
CA VAL A 95 9.07 -18.21 5.56
C VAL A 95 7.96 -18.95 4.83
N ALA A 96 8.13 -20.25 4.61
CA ALA A 96 7.11 -21.08 3.97
C ALA A 96 5.81 -21.08 4.76
N GLU A 97 5.85 -21.29 6.08
CA GLU A 97 4.66 -21.28 6.94
C GLU A 97 3.96 -19.93 6.95
N ASN A 98 4.71 -18.82 6.92
CA ASN A 98 4.14 -17.46 6.81
C ASN A 98 3.27 -17.28 5.56
N ILE A 99 3.72 -17.79 4.41
CA ILE A 99 2.99 -17.68 3.15
C ILE A 99 1.85 -18.72 3.11
N LEU A 100 2.12 -19.97 3.51
CA LEU A 100 1.11 -21.04 3.55
C LEU A 100 -0.08 -20.69 4.44
N SER A 101 0.14 -20.02 5.58
CA SER A 101 -0.95 -19.60 6.48
C SER A 101 -2.02 -18.76 5.78
N VAL A 102 -1.63 -18.01 4.76
CA VAL A 102 -2.54 -17.20 3.94
C VAL A 102 -3.13 -18.03 2.80
N LEU A 103 -2.33 -18.86 2.12
CA LEU A 103 -2.82 -19.75 1.06
C LEU A 103 -3.84 -20.76 1.57
N GLU A 104 -3.75 -21.18 2.83
CA GLU A 104 -4.69 -22.14 3.45
C GLU A 104 -6.09 -21.57 3.63
N ILE A 105 -6.21 -20.29 3.91
CA ILE A 105 -7.52 -19.63 4.06
C ILE A 105 -8.11 -19.18 2.72
N ARG A 106 -7.35 -19.26 1.61
CA ARG A 106 -7.83 -18.93 0.27
C ARG A 106 -8.77 -20.02 -0.24
N PRO A 107 -10.04 -19.69 -0.57
CA PRO A 107 -11.01 -20.69 -1.00
C PRO A 107 -10.62 -21.31 -2.36
N GLY A 108 -10.98 -22.56 -2.56
CA GLY A 108 -10.83 -23.25 -3.85
C GLY A 108 -9.45 -23.86 -4.12
N LEU A 109 -8.40 -23.55 -3.33
CA LEU A 109 -7.07 -24.10 -3.54
C LEU A 109 -6.91 -25.49 -2.90
N LYS A 110 -6.53 -26.48 -3.71
CA LYS A 110 -6.10 -27.82 -3.24
C LYS A 110 -4.69 -27.74 -2.65
N ARG A 111 -4.32 -28.74 -1.83
CA ARG A 111 -3.01 -28.77 -1.16
C ARG A 111 -1.82 -28.63 -2.12
N HIS A 112 -1.79 -29.35 -3.24
CA HIS A 112 -0.71 -29.27 -4.22
C HIS A 112 -0.62 -27.85 -4.83
N GLN A 113 -1.76 -27.23 -5.18
CA GLN A 113 -1.79 -25.88 -5.74
C GLN A 113 -1.24 -24.82 -4.76
N ARG A 114 -1.48 -25.01 -3.45
CA ARG A 114 -0.91 -24.11 -2.42
C ARG A 114 0.62 -24.20 -2.39
N HIS A 115 1.18 -25.42 -2.54
CA HIS A 115 2.63 -25.59 -2.59
C HIS A 115 3.24 -25.04 -3.88
N GLU A 116 2.59 -25.23 -5.02
CA GLU A 116 3.02 -24.65 -6.30
C GLU A 116 3.02 -23.11 -6.24
N LEU A 117 1.96 -22.52 -5.68
CA LEU A 117 1.89 -21.06 -5.48
C LEU A 117 2.93 -20.57 -4.46
N LEU A 118 3.16 -21.32 -3.38
CA LEU A 118 4.23 -21.01 -2.44
C LEU A 118 5.57 -20.94 -3.14
N ASP A 119 5.92 -21.98 -3.93
CA ASP A 119 7.19 -22.05 -4.62
C ASP A 119 7.34 -20.91 -5.64
N SER A 120 6.28 -20.62 -6.38
CA SER A 120 6.24 -19.49 -7.32
C SER A 120 6.46 -18.14 -6.61
N LEU A 121 5.80 -17.89 -5.47
CA LEU A 121 5.97 -16.65 -4.72
C LEU A 121 7.37 -16.50 -4.10
N LEU A 122 7.96 -17.60 -3.63
CA LEU A 122 9.33 -17.61 -3.11
C LEU A 122 10.35 -17.27 -4.21
N GLU A 123 10.18 -17.84 -5.40
CA GLU A 123 11.03 -17.56 -6.56
C GLU A 123 10.87 -16.12 -7.04
N GLU A 124 9.63 -15.67 -7.22
CA GLU A 124 9.26 -14.33 -7.67
C GLU A 124 9.86 -13.21 -6.79
N LEU A 125 9.83 -13.40 -5.47
CA LEU A 125 10.39 -12.44 -4.52
C LEU A 125 11.86 -12.70 -4.15
N HIS A 126 12.51 -13.67 -4.82
CA HIS A 126 13.91 -14.04 -4.59
C HIS A 126 14.24 -14.44 -3.14
N VAL A 127 13.31 -15.15 -2.49
CA VAL A 127 13.45 -15.61 -1.09
C VAL A 127 13.39 -17.14 -0.95
N THR A 128 13.56 -17.90 -2.03
CA THR A 128 13.55 -19.37 -2.04
C THR A 128 14.58 -19.95 -1.08
N HIS A 129 15.78 -19.36 -1.00
CA HIS A 129 16.85 -19.79 -0.10
C HIS A 129 16.54 -19.58 1.38
N LEU A 130 15.50 -18.81 1.71
CA LEU A 130 15.06 -18.54 3.08
C LEU A 130 13.85 -19.40 3.50
N ARG A 131 13.38 -20.31 2.64
CA ARG A 131 12.17 -21.09 2.79
C ARG A 131 11.93 -21.63 4.21
N ASP A 132 12.97 -22.24 4.79
CA ASP A 132 12.89 -22.92 6.08
C ASP A 132 13.43 -22.06 7.25
N GLN A 133 13.83 -20.83 6.98
CA GLN A 133 14.26 -19.88 8.01
C GLN A 133 13.06 -19.28 8.75
N HIS A 134 13.22 -19.10 10.06
CA HIS A 134 12.19 -18.44 10.88
C HIS A 134 12.16 -16.93 10.62
N GLY A 135 10.97 -16.33 10.66
CA GLY A 135 10.77 -14.90 10.44
C GLY A 135 11.59 -13.98 11.36
N ILE A 136 11.97 -14.47 12.56
CA ILE A 136 12.78 -13.71 13.51
C ILE A 136 14.23 -13.52 13.04
N SER A 137 14.77 -14.39 12.20
CA SER A 137 16.15 -14.36 11.72
C SER A 137 16.36 -13.53 10.47
N LEU A 138 15.28 -13.04 9.85
CA LEU A 138 15.35 -12.30 8.59
C LEU A 138 15.85 -10.87 8.78
N SER A 139 16.70 -10.42 7.89
CA SER A 139 17.04 -9.00 7.73
C SER A 139 15.80 -8.15 7.37
N GLY A 140 15.92 -6.83 7.45
CA GLY A 140 14.82 -5.92 7.12
C GLY A 140 14.30 -6.10 5.69
N GLY A 141 15.18 -6.18 4.70
CA GLY A 141 14.84 -6.37 3.30
C GLY A 141 14.22 -7.74 3.01
N GLU A 142 14.83 -8.82 3.53
CA GLU A 142 14.28 -10.18 3.39
C GLU A 142 12.89 -10.30 4.00
N ARG A 143 12.72 -9.77 5.21
CA ARG A 143 11.41 -9.72 5.88
C ARG A 143 10.38 -9.00 5.03
N ARG A 144 10.71 -7.83 4.46
CA ARG A 144 9.79 -7.07 3.61
C ARG A 144 9.37 -7.85 2.37
N ARG A 145 10.30 -8.56 1.73
CA ARG A 145 10.00 -9.44 0.59
C ARG A 145 9.04 -10.57 0.97
N VAL A 146 9.23 -11.19 2.13
CA VAL A 146 8.33 -12.24 2.65
C VAL A 146 6.95 -11.69 2.99
N GLU A 147 6.87 -10.49 3.57
CA GLU A 147 5.59 -9.83 3.84
C GLU A 147 4.82 -9.51 2.56
N ILE A 148 5.51 -9.08 1.50
CA ILE A 148 4.92 -8.85 0.18
C ILE A 148 4.47 -10.18 -0.45
N ALA A 149 5.29 -11.24 -0.40
CA ALA A 149 4.91 -12.58 -0.86
C ALA A 149 3.63 -13.06 -0.18
N ARG A 150 3.52 -12.84 1.13
CA ARG A 150 2.32 -13.14 1.91
C ARG A 150 1.12 -12.30 1.49
N ALA A 151 1.32 -11.00 1.19
CA ALA A 151 0.26 -10.14 0.68
C ALA A 151 -0.20 -10.57 -0.72
N LEU A 152 0.69 -11.09 -1.57
CA LEU A 152 0.36 -11.63 -2.89
C LEU A 152 -0.38 -12.96 -2.82
N ALA A 153 -0.21 -13.74 -1.75
CA ALA A 153 -0.86 -15.04 -1.59
C ALA A 153 -2.40 -14.97 -1.60
N VAL A 154 -3.01 -13.83 -1.25
CA VAL A 154 -4.46 -13.62 -1.36
C VAL A 154 -4.93 -13.25 -2.77
N ASP A 155 -4.00 -13.08 -3.74
CA ASP A 155 -4.28 -12.68 -5.12
C ASP A 155 -4.99 -11.30 -5.20
N PRO A 156 -4.34 -10.23 -4.68
CA PRO A 156 -4.96 -8.94 -4.59
C PRO A 156 -5.03 -8.25 -5.95
N ARG A 157 -6.07 -7.44 -6.17
CA ARG A 157 -6.16 -6.50 -7.30
C ARG A 157 -5.51 -5.15 -6.96
N PHE A 158 -5.50 -4.80 -5.69
CA PHE A 158 -4.86 -3.58 -5.15
C PHE A 158 -4.09 -3.91 -3.88
N ILE A 159 -2.94 -3.26 -3.71
CA ILE A 159 -2.14 -3.33 -2.48
C ILE A 159 -1.92 -1.93 -1.95
N LEU A 160 -2.24 -1.74 -0.68
CA LEU A 160 -1.96 -0.52 0.05
C LEU A 160 -0.67 -0.69 0.87
N LEU A 161 0.33 0.17 0.63
CA LEU A 161 1.63 0.16 1.28
C LEU A 161 1.74 1.37 2.22
N ASP A 162 1.79 1.10 3.52
CA ASP A 162 1.94 2.14 4.54
C ASP A 162 3.43 2.34 4.86
N GLU A 163 3.96 3.49 4.47
CA GLU A 163 5.35 3.90 4.65
C GLU A 163 6.39 2.81 4.28
N PRO A 164 6.37 2.29 3.04
CA PRO A 164 7.23 1.17 2.65
C PRO A 164 8.72 1.48 2.70
N PHE A 165 9.13 2.75 2.68
CA PHE A 165 10.53 3.19 2.70
C PHE A 165 11.00 3.65 4.09
N ALA A 166 10.12 3.64 5.11
CA ALA A 166 10.46 4.09 6.44
C ALA A 166 11.52 3.21 7.10
N GLY A 167 12.63 3.81 7.53
CA GLY A 167 13.70 3.11 8.24
C GLY A 167 14.45 2.07 7.39
N VAL A 168 14.38 2.18 6.08
CA VAL A 168 15.04 1.30 5.10
C VAL A 168 16.32 1.98 4.59
N ASP A 169 17.39 1.21 4.45
CA ASP A 169 18.64 1.70 3.85
C ASP A 169 18.48 1.96 2.33
N PRO A 170 19.32 2.85 1.73
CA PRO A 170 19.14 3.27 0.34
C PRO A 170 19.19 2.12 -0.69
N ILE A 171 19.96 1.07 -0.44
CA ILE A 171 20.04 -0.08 -1.36
C ILE A 171 18.73 -0.86 -1.30
N SER A 172 18.22 -1.11 -0.11
CA SER A 172 16.95 -1.80 0.08
C SER A 172 15.74 -0.99 -0.41
N VAL A 173 15.83 0.36 -0.45
CA VAL A 173 14.80 1.21 -1.07
C VAL A 173 14.67 0.89 -2.56
N LEU A 174 15.79 0.77 -3.30
CA LEU A 174 15.77 0.42 -4.72
C LEU A 174 15.14 -0.95 -4.97
N ASP A 175 15.43 -1.93 -4.10
CA ASP A 175 14.81 -3.24 -4.16
C ASP A 175 13.28 -3.19 -3.98
N ILE A 176 12.82 -2.41 -2.99
CA ILE A 176 11.37 -2.23 -2.75
C ILE A 176 10.72 -1.51 -3.95
N GLN A 177 11.37 -0.51 -4.53
CA GLN A 177 10.88 0.17 -5.73
C GLN A 177 10.73 -0.79 -6.91
N GLN A 178 11.71 -1.70 -7.12
CA GLN A 178 11.61 -2.72 -8.15
C GLN A 178 10.44 -3.68 -7.91
N ILE A 179 10.25 -4.12 -6.67
CA ILE A 179 9.10 -4.96 -6.32
C ILE A 179 7.78 -4.24 -6.58
N ILE A 180 7.66 -2.95 -6.22
CA ILE A 180 6.44 -2.17 -6.48
C ILE A 180 6.15 -2.08 -7.98
N ARG A 181 7.16 -1.84 -8.82
CA ARG A 181 7.01 -1.85 -10.27
C ARG A 181 6.57 -3.22 -10.78
N HIS A 182 7.18 -4.30 -10.27
CA HIS A 182 6.77 -5.66 -10.60
C HIS A 182 5.30 -5.94 -10.24
N LEU A 183 4.79 -5.42 -9.13
CA LEU A 183 3.36 -5.52 -8.81
C LEU A 183 2.48 -4.86 -9.88
N CYS A 184 2.88 -3.70 -10.39
CA CYS A 184 2.16 -3.02 -11.48
C CYS A 184 2.21 -3.80 -12.79
N ASP A 185 3.36 -4.42 -13.13
CA ASP A 185 3.50 -5.31 -14.30
C ASP A 185 2.56 -6.51 -14.22
N ARG A 186 2.25 -6.97 -13.01
CA ARG A 186 1.20 -7.98 -12.72
C ARG A 186 -0.23 -7.43 -12.76
N ASN A 187 -0.41 -6.19 -13.21
CA ASN A 187 -1.71 -5.50 -13.23
C ASN A 187 -2.35 -5.32 -11.85
N ILE A 188 -1.52 -5.19 -10.79
CA ILE A 188 -1.95 -4.85 -9.44
C ILE A 188 -1.82 -3.33 -9.26
N GLY A 189 -2.90 -2.67 -8.80
CA GLY A 189 -2.83 -1.24 -8.45
C GLY A 189 -2.18 -1.05 -7.08
N VAL A 190 -1.33 -0.06 -6.94
CA VAL A 190 -0.60 0.20 -5.69
C VAL A 190 -0.91 1.60 -5.17
N LEU A 191 -1.37 1.70 -3.93
CA LEU A 191 -1.50 2.99 -3.22
C LEU A 191 -0.42 3.04 -2.13
N ILE A 192 0.41 4.09 -2.18
CA ILE A 192 1.52 4.28 -1.23
C ILE A 192 1.28 5.53 -0.41
N THR A 193 1.49 5.46 0.90
CA THR A 193 1.73 6.63 1.74
C THR A 193 3.14 6.56 2.31
N ASP A 194 3.90 7.65 2.22
CA ASP A 194 5.25 7.72 2.78
C ASP A 194 5.60 9.18 3.12
N HIS A 195 6.57 9.35 3.99
CA HIS A 195 7.18 10.65 4.29
C HIS A 195 8.42 10.91 3.42
N ASN A 196 8.98 9.87 2.79
CA ASN A 196 10.09 9.98 1.84
C ASN A 196 9.57 10.35 0.44
N VAL A 197 9.36 11.64 0.24
CA VAL A 197 8.71 12.20 -0.95
C VAL A 197 9.46 11.87 -2.23
N ARG A 198 10.80 11.96 -2.19
CA ARG A 198 11.65 11.74 -3.37
C ARG A 198 11.49 10.31 -3.89
N GLU A 199 11.63 9.34 -3.00
CA GLU A 199 11.55 7.93 -3.35
C GLU A 199 10.16 7.55 -3.84
N THR A 200 9.13 8.13 -3.22
CA THR A 200 7.75 7.85 -3.59
C THR A 200 7.37 8.49 -4.92
N LEU A 201 7.64 9.77 -5.12
CA LEU A 201 7.36 10.45 -6.39
C LEU A 201 8.15 9.83 -7.56
N GLY A 202 9.36 9.31 -7.29
CA GLY A 202 10.19 8.65 -8.31
C GLY A 202 9.58 7.37 -8.91
N ILE A 203 8.59 6.77 -8.26
CA ILE A 203 7.92 5.55 -8.72
C ILE A 203 6.43 5.70 -8.99
N CYS A 204 5.82 6.82 -8.59
CA CYS A 204 4.39 7.06 -8.80
C CYS A 204 4.09 7.47 -10.25
N ASP A 205 2.96 6.98 -10.76
CA ASP A 205 2.34 7.47 -12.00
C ASP A 205 1.45 8.68 -11.70
N HIS A 206 0.84 8.69 -10.52
CA HIS A 206 -0.05 9.74 -10.04
C HIS A 206 0.17 9.99 -8.55
N ALA A 207 0.02 11.23 -8.09
CA ALA A 207 0.12 11.56 -6.68
C ALA A 207 -0.97 12.54 -6.23
N TYR A 208 -1.39 12.38 -4.98
CA TYR A 208 -2.33 13.26 -4.26
C TYR A 208 -1.58 13.88 -3.10
N ILE A 209 -1.60 15.21 -3.01
CA ILE A 209 -0.97 15.93 -1.90
C ILE A 209 -2.02 16.37 -0.91
N LEU A 210 -1.96 15.77 0.26
CA LEU A 210 -2.85 16.09 1.39
C LEU A 210 -2.22 17.19 2.24
N ASN A 211 -3.03 18.20 2.61
CA ASN A 211 -2.69 19.19 3.61
C ASN A 211 -3.92 19.57 4.43
N LYS A 212 -3.81 19.55 5.75
CA LYS A 212 -4.90 19.87 6.69
C LYS A 212 -6.22 19.13 6.39
N GLY A 213 -6.10 17.87 5.97
CA GLY A 213 -7.25 17.00 5.68
C GLY A 213 -7.84 17.11 4.28
N GLN A 214 -7.33 17.99 3.42
CA GLN A 214 -7.82 18.20 2.06
C GLN A 214 -6.75 17.90 1.01
N VAL A 215 -7.16 17.46 -0.18
CA VAL A 215 -6.27 17.34 -1.34
C VAL A 215 -6.04 18.75 -1.90
N ILE A 216 -4.80 19.21 -1.88
CA ILE A 216 -4.41 20.54 -2.38
C ILE A 216 -3.82 20.50 -3.80
N ALA A 217 -3.34 19.35 -4.24
CA ALA A 217 -2.86 19.10 -5.60
C ALA A 217 -2.96 17.61 -5.94
N GLU A 218 -3.19 17.31 -7.21
CA GLU A 218 -3.18 15.95 -7.77
C GLU A 218 -2.63 15.94 -9.20
N GLY A 219 -2.04 14.84 -9.60
CA GLY A 219 -1.53 14.66 -10.96
C GLY A 219 -0.25 13.83 -11.01
N PRO A 220 0.35 13.70 -12.20
CA PRO A 220 1.65 13.06 -12.36
C PRO A 220 2.75 13.82 -11.59
N PRO A 221 3.86 13.14 -11.22
CA PRO A 221 4.94 13.73 -10.41
C PRO A 221 5.42 15.10 -10.90
N GLN A 222 5.53 15.30 -12.21
CA GLN A 222 5.97 16.58 -12.79
C GLN A 222 5.00 17.73 -12.48
N THR A 223 3.70 17.47 -12.47
CA THR A 223 2.70 18.48 -12.09
C THR A 223 2.85 18.85 -10.62
N ILE A 224 3.01 17.86 -9.74
CA ILE A 224 3.20 18.05 -8.30
C ILE A 224 4.47 18.87 -8.00
N LEU A 225 5.58 18.57 -8.67
CA LEU A 225 6.87 19.26 -8.50
C LEU A 225 6.83 20.73 -8.92
N ASN A 226 6.00 21.06 -9.91
CA ASN A 226 5.86 22.42 -10.43
C ASN A 226 4.77 23.23 -9.70
N ASP A 227 3.97 22.60 -8.84
CA ASP A 227 2.92 23.26 -8.10
C ASP A 227 3.52 24.17 -6.98
N GLN A 228 3.24 25.48 -7.07
CA GLN A 228 3.79 26.47 -6.13
C GLN A 228 3.24 26.27 -4.71
N GLN A 229 1.99 25.86 -4.56
CA GLN A 229 1.38 25.62 -3.26
C GLN A 229 2.02 24.41 -2.58
N VAL A 230 2.24 23.33 -3.34
CA VAL A 230 2.93 22.13 -2.85
C VAL A 230 4.35 22.45 -2.42
N ARG A 231 5.10 23.21 -3.22
CA ARG A 231 6.46 23.64 -2.87
C ARG A 231 6.49 24.45 -1.58
N ASN A 232 5.58 25.39 -1.41
CA ASN A 232 5.53 26.25 -0.22
C ASN A 232 5.16 25.49 1.06
N VAL A 233 4.27 24.49 0.96
CA VAL A 233 3.69 23.81 2.13
C VAL A 233 4.44 22.53 2.48
N TYR A 234 5.05 21.84 1.50
CA TYR A 234 5.52 20.49 1.68
C TYR A 234 6.93 20.20 1.17
N LEU A 235 7.24 20.57 -0.07
CA LEU A 235 8.53 20.20 -0.69
C LEU A 235 9.69 21.12 -0.31
N GLY A 236 9.42 22.43 -0.16
CA GLY A 236 10.45 23.45 -0.07
C GLY A 236 10.90 23.98 -1.45
N ALA A 237 11.51 25.16 -1.46
CA ALA A 237 11.87 25.86 -2.70
C ALA A 237 12.94 25.10 -3.52
N ASP A 238 13.89 24.44 -2.84
CA ASP A 238 15.05 23.80 -3.48
C ASP A 238 14.86 22.31 -3.76
N PHE A 239 13.67 21.76 -3.57
CA PHE A 239 13.40 20.34 -3.80
C PHE A 239 13.57 19.97 -5.27
N ARG A 240 14.34 18.88 -5.53
CA ARG A 240 14.54 18.23 -6.85
C ARG A 240 14.45 16.72 -6.67
N LEU A 241 13.91 16.02 -7.67
CA LEU A 241 13.95 14.54 -7.77
C LEU A 241 15.35 14.06 -8.07
#